data_206e2389c093359ae95b4f29116e12c2
#
_entry.id   206e2389c093359ae95b4f29116e12c2
#
_cell.length_a   1.000
_cell.length_b   1.000
_cell.length_c   1.000
_cell.angle_alpha   90.00
_cell.angle_beta   90.00
_cell.angle_gamma   90.00
#
_symmetry.space_group_name_H-M   'P 1'
#
loop_
_entity.id
_entity.type
_entity.pdbx_description
1 polymer ?
#
loop_
_entity_poly.entity_id
_entity_poly.type
_entity_poly.pdbx_seq_one_letter_code
_entity_poly.pdbx_strand_id
1 'polypeptide(L)'
;MKFKKLEISEKVIQRLTEYLWILKDVQKYENEINSIELSKIMNTTSAQVRKDLSTFGDFGVRGKGYDISKLIEIIEDILGINKVNNVIIVGHGKMGEMISSNRNVLGKGFQIVGIFDKDKNKIGKVVSDNLEIRDVNDVKEFRENFCGEVDTAILAVVKEQAQFAAEQLVKNGIKAILNMTTYKLELGSDITVVNIDISAKLQELNFWRLNKEEK
;
A
#
# COMPACT_ATOMS: atom_id res chain seq x y z
N MET A 1 -0.18 13.97 11.76
CA MET A 1 -0.18 13.37 13.12
C MET A 1 0.83 12.21 13.11
N LYS A 2 1.81 12.12 14.05
CA LYS A 2 2.74 10.99 14.11
C LYS A 2 2.23 10.03 15.17
N PHE A 3 1.74 8.86 14.78
CA PHE A 3 1.37 7.80 15.71
C PHE A 3 2.61 7.02 16.15
N LYS A 4 2.69 6.59 17.40
CA LYS A 4 3.77 5.73 17.86
C LYS A 4 3.62 4.35 17.23
N LYS A 5 4.61 3.91 16.45
CA LYS A 5 4.62 2.64 15.71
C LYS A 5 4.36 1.39 16.58
N LEU A 6 4.56 1.48 17.89
CA LEU A 6 4.38 0.39 18.88
C LEU A 6 2.92 0.17 19.33
N GLU A 7 2.00 1.07 19.00
CA GLU A 7 0.62 1.04 19.53
C GLU A 7 -0.42 0.59 18.49
N ILE A 8 -0.05 0.54 17.19
CA ILE A 8 -0.98 0.22 16.10
C ILE A 8 -0.53 -1.07 15.42
N SER A 9 -1.36 -2.12 15.47
CA SER A 9 -1.05 -3.38 14.79
C SER A 9 -1.31 -3.28 13.29
N GLU A 10 -0.55 -4.05 12.49
CA GLU A 10 -0.76 -4.16 11.03
C GLU A 10 -2.22 -4.52 10.68
N LYS A 11 -2.85 -5.39 11.48
CA LYS A 11 -4.25 -5.78 11.29
C LYS A 11 -5.23 -4.60 11.41
N VAL A 12 -4.94 -3.61 12.27
CA VAL A 12 -5.77 -2.40 12.36
C VAL A 12 -5.63 -1.57 11.10
N ILE A 13 -4.42 -1.41 10.57
CA ILE A 13 -4.19 -0.68 9.32
C ILE A 13 -4.85 -1.39 8.15
N GLN A 14 -4.76 -2.72 8.05
CA GLN A 14 -5.44 -3.49 7.01
C GLN A 14 -6.96 -3.27 7.05
N ARG A 15 -7.60 -3.36 8.24
CA ARG A 15 -9.04 -3.05 8.35
C ARG A 15 -9.35 -1.59 8.04
N LEU A 16 -8.46 -0.65 8.34
CA LEU A 16 -8.66 0.76 7.99
C LEU A 16 -8.74 0.96 6.47
N THR A 17 -7.90 0.25 5.70
CA THR A 17 -7.99 0.27 4.23
C THR A 17 -9.29 -0.36 3.72
N GLU A 18 -9.77 -1.43 4.37
CA GLU A 18 -11.07 -2.04 4.06
C GLU A 18 -12.23 -1.10 4.39
N TYR A 19 -12.20 -0.42 5.55
CA TYR A 19 -13.20 0.61 5.87
C TYR A 19 -13.25 1.68 4.81
N LEU A 20 -12.10 2.19 4.38
CA LEU A 20 -12.05 3.23 3.34
C LEU A 20 -12.71 2.78 2.03
N TRP A 21 -12.43 1.55 1.61
CA TRP A 21 -12.99 0.99 0.39
C TRP A 21 -14.53 0.87 0.49
N ILE A 22 -15.04 0.31 1.60
CA ILE A 22 -16.47 0.16 1.87
C ILE A 22 -17.16 1.52 1.94
N LEU A 23 -16.58 2.47 2.69
CA LEU A 23 -17.17 3.79 2.86
C LEU A 23 -17.29 4.54 1.54
N LYS A 24 -16.32 4.43 0.64
CA LYS A 24 -16.38 5.01 -0.71
C LYS A 24 -17.47 4.40 -1.57
N ASP A 25 -17.81 3.14 -1.35
CA ASP A 25 -18.91 2.50 -2.06
C ASP A 25 -20.27 2.91 -1.47
N VAL A 26 -20.40 2.86 -0.16
CA VAL A 26 -21.63 3.23 0.56
C VAL A 26 -21.96 4.73 0.37
N GLN A 27 -20.96 5.62 0.29
CA GLN A 27 -21.14 7.05 0.08
C GLN A 27 -21.95 7.40 -1.17
N LYS A 28 -22.03 6.49 -2.16
CA LYS A 28 -22.85 6.69 -3.37
C LYS A 28 -24.37 6.71 -3.08
N TYR A 29 -24.78 6.17 -1.93
CA TYR A 29 -26.17 5.94 -1.59
C TYR A 29 -26.56 6.52 -0.23
N GLU A 30 -25.58 6.65 0.70
CA GLU A 30 -25.80 7.04 2.09
C GLU A 30 -24.81 8.12 2.51
N ASN A 31 -25.25 9.01 3.41
CA ASN A 31 -24.38 10.05 3.98
C ASN A 31 -23.87 9.70 5.39
N GLU A 32 -24.55 8.81 6.08
CA GLU A 32 -24.23 8.37 7.43
C GLU A 32 -24.19 6.85 7.50
N ILE A 33 -23.37 6.30 8.37
CA ILE A 33 -23.28 4.86 8.65
C ILE A 33 -23.00 4.66 10.13
N ASN A 34 -23.57 3.60 10.73
CA ASN A 34 -23.24 3.26 12.11
C ASN A 34 -22.32 2.03 12.20
N SER A 35 -21.76 1.80 13.39
CA SER A 35 -20.81 0.68 13.60
C SER A 35 -21.45 -0.71 13.42
N ILE A 36 -22.78 -0.83 13.54
CA ILE A 36 -23.48 -2.11 13.34
C ILE A 36 -23.57 -2.40 11.84
N GLU A 37 -23.95 -1.41 11.04
CA GLU A 37 -24.04 -1.53 9.58
C GLU A 37 -22.66 -1.84 8.99
N LEU A 38 -21.64 -1.04 9.35
CA LEU A 38 -20.28 -1.24 8.89
C LEU A 38 -19.72 -2.63 9.29
N SER A 39 -20.06 -3.10 10.51
CA SER A 39 -19.62 -4.42 10.96
C SER A 39 -20.27 -5.58 10.18
N LYS A 40 -21.50 -5.42 9.73
CA LYS A 40 -22.18 -6.43 8.90
C LYS A 40 -21.52 -6.57 7.54
N ILE A 41 -21.17 -5.43 6.89
CA ILE A 41 -20.51 -5.44 5.58
C ILE A 41 -19.12 -6.10 5.70
N MET A 42 -18.41 -5.80 6.79
CA MET A 42 -17.05 -6.33 7.04
C MET A 42 -17.02 -7.74 7.66
N ASN A 43 -18.15 -8.32 7.93
CA ASN A 43 -18.23 -9.62 8.65
C ASN A 43 -17.42 -9.62 9.97
N THR A 44 -17.56 -8.55 10.75
CA THR A 44 -16.90 -8.35 12.04
C THR A 44 -17.92 -7.94 13.12
N THR A 45 -17.48 -7.46 14.28
CA THR A 45 -18.35 -6.97 15.34
C THR A 45 -18.35 -5.44 15.42
N SER A 46 -19.49 -4.86 15.82
CA SER A 46 -19.56 -3.40 16.03
C SER A 46 -18.62 -2.91 17.12
N ALA A 47 -18.27 -3.77 18.08
CA ALA A 47 -17.26 -3.47 19.10
C ALA A 47 -15.86 -3.35 18.49
N GLN A 48 -15.51 -4.24 17.54
CA GLN A 48 -14.24 -4.18 16.82
C GLN A 48 -14.16 -2.91 15.97
N VAL A 49 -15.21 -2.56 15.22
CA VAL A 49 -15.27 -1.30 14.44
C VAL A 49 -15.00 -0.08 15.34
N ARG A 50 -15.71 0.01 16.47
CA ARG A 50 -15.51 1.11 17.42
C ARG A 50 -14.10 1.15 17.98
N LYS A 51 -13.55 -0.02 18.34
CA LYS A 51 -12.17 -0.12 18.88
C LYS A 51 -11.15 0.35 17.85
N ASP A 52 -11.26 -0.09 16.60
CA ASP A 52 -10.34 0.29 15.53
C ASP A 52 -10.37 1.81 15.29
N LEU A 53 -11.56 2.36 15.12
CA LEU A 53 -11.72 3.79 14.87
C LEU A 53 -11.26 4.62 16.08
N SER A 54 -11.59 4.21 17.31
CA SER A 54 -11.17 4.92 18.53
C SER A 54 -9.65 4.91 18.77
N THR A 55 -8.90 4.02 18.12
CA THR A 55 -7.44 4.05 18.15
C THR A 55 -6.87 5.35 17.58
N PHE A 56 -7.61 5.99 16.68
CA PHE A 56 -7.17 7.20 15.98
C PHE A 56 -7.89 8.49 16.43
N GLY A 57 -8.97 8.34 17.21
CA GLY A 57 -9.74 9.47 17.74
C GLY A 57 -11.24 9.17 17.89
N ASP A 58 -11.98 10.14 18.38
CA ASP A 58 -13.44 10.06 18.52
C ASP A 58 -14.11 10.65 17.27
N PHE A 59 -14.57 9.77 16.35
CA PHE A 59 -15.12 10.19 15.06
C PHE A 59 -16.65 10.09 14.98
N GLY A 60 -17.28 9.44 15.94
CA GLY A 60 -18.74 9.21 15.96
C GLY A 60 -19.50 10.11 16.92
N VAL A 61 -20.75 10.42 16.57
CA VAL A 61 -21.70 11.04 17.49
C VAL A 61 -22.54 9.95 18.13
N ARG A 62 -22.60 9.93 19.46
CA ARG A 62 -23.37 8.93 20.21
C ARG A 62 -24.81 8.90 19.74
N GLY A 63 -25.28 7.75 19.24
CA GLY A 63 -26.65 7.55 18.75
C GLY A 63 -26.91 7.97 17.29
N LYS A 64 -25.94 8.65 16.60
CA LYS A 64 -26.10 9.06 15.20
C LYS A 64 -25.22 8.27 14.22
N GLY A 65 -24.11 7.67 14.70
CA GLY A 65 -23.15 7.01 13.82
C GLY A 65 -22.03 7.95 13.34
N TYR A 66 -21.56 7.70 12.13
CA TYR A 66 -20.45 8.41 11.49
C TYR A 66 -20.94 9.10 10.22
N ASP A 67 -20.58 10.36 10.04
CA ASP A 67 -20.65 11.04 8.74
C ASP A 67 -19.61 10.38 7.80
N ILE A 68 -20.07 9.81 6.70
CA ILE A 68 -19.23 9.01 5.79
C ILE A 68 -18.15 9.87 5.16
N SER A 69 -18.47 11.08 4.71
CA SER A 69 -17.52 11.98 4.05
C SER A 69 -16.37 12.35 4.99
N LYS A 70 -16.71 12.73 6.23
CA LYS A 70 -15.72 13.06 7.25
C LYS A 70 -14.86 11.86 7.64
N LEU A 71 -15.48 10.68 7.77
CA LEU A 71 -14.76 9.47 8.14
C LEU A 71 -13.78 9.06 7.04
N ILE A 72 -14.15 9.17 5.75
CA ILE A 72 -13.26 8.97 4.61
C ILE A 72 -12.06 9.93 4.69
N GLU A 73 -12.30 11.23 4.86
CA GLU A 73 -11.23 12.24 4.95
C GLU A 73 -10.25 11.92 6.08
N ILE A 74 -10.77 11.58 7.26
CA ILE A 74 -9.95 11.20 8.42
C ILE A 74 -9.11 9.95 8.13
N ILE A 75 -9.71 8.92 7.54
CA ILE A 75 -8.98 7.69 7.21
C ILE A 75 -7.91 7.96 6.15
N GLU A 76 -8.19 8.77 5.14
CA GLU A 76 -7.21 9.18 4.13
C GLU A 76 -6.05 9.97 4.74
N ASP A 77 -6.32 10.82 5.72
CA ASP A 77 -5.29 11.52 6.49
C ASP A 77 -4.42 10.57 7.32
N ILE A 78 -5.05 9.62 8.00
CA ILE A 78 -4.34 8.59 8.79
C ILE A 78 -3.42 7.75 7.90
N LEU A 79 -3.92 7.34 6.72
CA LEU A 79 -3.17 6.55 5.75
C LEU A 79 -2.16 7.39 4.94
N GLY A 80 -2.20 8.73 5.06
CA GLY A 80 -1.30 9.64 4.35
C GLY A 80 -1.54 9.71 2.85
N ILE A 81 -2.73 9.34 2.37
CA ILE A 81 -3.08 9.28 0.93
C ILE A 81 -3.88 10.49 0.44
N ASN A 82 -4.07 11.49 1.26
CA ASN A 82 -4.57 12.81 0.87
C ASN A 82 -3.50 13.67 0.19
N LYS A 83 -2.24 13.23 0.20
CA LYS A 83 -1.10 13.81 -0.51
C LYS A 83 -0.58 12.82 -1.54
N VAL A 84 0.10 13.36 -2.55
CA VAL A 84 0.78 12.52 -3.54
C VAL A 84 2.08 11.99 -2.94
N ASN A 85 2.22 10.66 -2.90
CA ASN A 85 3.43 9.97 -2.50
C ASN A 85 4.12 9.46 -3.77
N ASN A 86 5.36 9.91 -4.00
CA ASN A 86 6.12 9.50 -5.17
C ASN A 86 6.74 8.13 -4.96
N VAL A 87 6.54 7.25 -5.93
CA VAL A 87 6.99 5.86 -5.87
C VAL A 87 7.84 5.56 -7.10
N ILE A 88 8.94 4.84 -6.91
CA ILE A 88 9.71 4.27 -8.00
C ILE A 88 9.46 2.77 -8.11
N ILE A 89 9.57 2.23 -9.34
CA ILE A 89 9.52 0.79 -9.60
C ILE A 89 10.95 0.33 -9.87
N VAL A 90 11.38 -0.74 -9.21
CA VAL A 90 12.68 -1.38 -9.42
C VAL A 90 12.47 -2.81 -9.87
N GLY A 91 12.90 -3.09 -11.11
CA GLY A 91 12.61 -4.29 -11.88
C GLY A 91 11.42 -4.08 -12.81
N HIS A 92 11.68 -4.04 -14.11
CA HIS A 92 10.66 -3.94 -15.17
C HIS A 92 10.52 -5.27 -15.91
N GLY A 93 10.28 -6.34 -15.15
CA GLY A 93 9.77 -7.62 -15.64
C GLY A 93 8.23 -7.57 -15.77
N LYS A 94 7.57 -8.72 -15.95
CA LYS A 94 6.11 -8.79 -16.11
C LYS A 94 5.33 -8.08 -14.99
N MET A 95 5.79 -8.20 -13.73
CA MET A 95 5.11 -7.54 -12.59
C MET A 95 5.32 -6.01 -12.62
N GLY A 96 6.54 -5.56 -12.84
CA GLY A 96 6.84 -4.12 -12.96
C GLY A 96 6.11 -3.49 -14.14
N GLU A 97 6.06 -4.16 -15.29
CA GLU A 97 5.32 -3.74 -16.46
C GLU A 97 3.81 -3.63 -16.20
N MET A 98 3.22 -4.64 -15.55
CA MET A 98 1.79 -4.62 -15.18
C MET A 98 1.45 -3.41 -14.32
N ILE A 99 2.30 -3.08 -13.34
CA ILE A 99 2.07 -1.97 -12.43
C ILE A 99 2.27 -0.63 -13.15
N SER A 100 3.34 -0.48 -13.94
CA SER A 100 3.65 0.76 -14.65
C SER A 100 2.65 1.07 -15.78
N SER A 101 2.09 0.03 -16.41
CA SER A 101 1.10 0.18 -17.49
C SER A 101 -0.31 0.50 -17.00
N ASN A 102 -0.60 0.31 -15.71
CA ASN A 102 -1.93 0.53 -15.16
C ASN A 102 -1.86 1.39 -13.88
N ARG A 103 -1.89 2.69 -14.04
CA ARG A 103 -1.84 3.66 -12.93
C ARG A 103 -2.93 3.44 -11.87
N ASN A 104 -4.09 2.92 -12.26
CA ASN A 104 -5.19 2.68 -11.34
C ASN A 104 -4.88 1.58 -10.31
N VAL A 105 -3.87 0.74 -10.56
CA VAL A 105 -3.42 -0.30 -9.63
C VAL A 105 -2.91 0.27 -8.31
N LEU A 106 -2.29 1.47 -8.34
CA LEU A 106 -1.77 2.10 -7.12
C LEU A 106 -2.84 2.80 -6.28
N GLY A 107 -3.99 3.10 -6.87
CA GLY A 107 -5.04 3.83 -6.19
C GLY A 107 -4.70 5.30 -5.91
N LYS A 108 -5.52 5.94 -5.08
CA LYS A 108 -5.35 7.35 -4.69
C LYS A 108 -4.09 7.53 -3.82
N GLY A 109 -3.42 8.66 -4.01
CA GLY A 109 -2.32 9.10 -3.14
C GLY A 109 -0.95 8.59 -3.55
N PHE A 110 -0.81 7.85 -4.67
CA PHE A 110 0.48 7.36 -5.17
C PHE A 110 0.70 7.72 -6.64
N GLN A 111 1.95 8.07 -6.96
CA GLN A 111 2.36 8.37 -8.33
C GLN A 111 3.69 7.70 -8.65
N ILE A 112 3.75 6.95 -9.76
CA ILE A 112 5.01 6.43 -10.28
C ILE A 112 5.77 7.59 -10.92
N VAL A 113 6.98 7.85 -10.43
CA VAL A 113 7.83 8.94 -10.92
C VAL A 113 9.12 8.45 -11.57
N GLY A 114 9.46 7.17 -11.43
CA GLY A 114 10.64 6.57 -12.04
C GLY A 114 10.52 5.06 -12.15
N ILE A 115 11.13 4.50 -13.18
CA ILE A 115 11.20 3.05 -13.44
C ILE A 115 12.65 2.70 -13.67
N PHE A 116 13.13 1.65 -12.99
CA PHE A 116 14.52 1.24 -13.00
C PHE A 116 14.66 -0.26 -13.27
N ASP A 117 15.63 -0.61 -14.12
CA ASP A 117 16.01 -2.01 -14.38
C ASP A 117 17.52 -2.09 -14.53
N LYS A 118 18.09 -3.27 -14.36
CA LYS A 118 19.53 -3.54 -14.65
C LYS A 118 19.77 -4.03 -16.07
N ASP A 119 18.72 -4.42 -16.79
CA ASP A 119 18.83 -4.97 -18.14
C ASP A 119 19.03 -3.86 -19.16
N LYS A 120 20.25 -3.82 -19.72
CA LYS A 120 20.64 -2.85 -20.75
C LYS A 120 19.72 -2.85 -21.98
N ASN A 121 19.06 -3.96 -22.27
CA ASN A 121 18.13 -4.04 -23.40
C ASN A 121 16.78 -3.34 -23.12
N LYS A 122 16.51 -3.00 -21.87
CA LYS A 122 15.29 -2.29 -21.45
C LYS A 122 15.54 -0.81 -21.20
N ILE A 123 16.74 -0.47 -20.70
CA ILE A 123 17.13 0.91 -20.39
C ILE A 123 16.98 1.77 -21.63
N GLY A 124 16.41 2.96 -21.48
CA GLY A 124 16.09 3.91 -22.56
C GLY A 124 14.75 3.68 -23.21
N LYS A 125 14.03 2.58 -22.92
CA LYS A 125 12.68 2.38 -23.46
C LYS A 125 11.67 3.24 -22.70
N VAL A 126 10.85 3.93 -23.47
CA VAL A 126 9.72 4.69 -22.93
C VAL A 126 8.55 3.74 -22.72
N VAL A 127 7.97 3.78 -21.54
CA VAL A 127 6.74 3.06 -21.14
C VAL A 127 5.58 4.05 -21.03
N SER A 128 4.49 3.67 -20.42
CA SER A 128 3.32 4.55 -20.29
C SER A 128 3.68 5.93 -19.72
N ASP A 129 3.02 6.96 -20.24
CA ASP A 129 3.09 8.36 -19.78
C ASP A 129 4.49 9.00 -19.83
N ASN A 130 5.27 8.63 -20.83
CA ASN A 130 6.62 9.17 -21.08
C ASN A 130 7.64 8.85 -19.96
N LEU A 131 7.38 7.86 -19.13
CA LEU A 131 8.38 7.36 -18.20
C LEU A 131 9.37 6.48 -18.95
N GLU A 132 10.64 6.82 -18.88
CA GLU A 132 11.74 6.06 -19.43
C GLU A 132 12.28 5.09 -18.39
N ILE A 133 12.61 3.86 -18.81
CA ILE A 133 13.31 2.90 -17.95
C ILE A 133 14.77 3.34 -17.82
N ARG A 134 15.20 3.59 -16.59
CA ARG A 134 16.55 4.04 -16.24
C ARG A 134 17.39 2.90 -15.72
N ASP A 135 18.72 3.09 -15.71
CA ASP A 135 19.60 2.17 -15.02
C ASP A 135 19.35 2.21 -13.52
N VAL A 136 19.32 1.04 -12.86
CA VAL A 136 19.12 0.93 -11.41
C VAL A 136 20.22 1.65 -10.62
N ASN A 137 21.40 1.85 -11.19
CA ASN A 137 22.50 2.61 -10.58
C ASN A 137 22.21 4.12 -10.48
N ASP A 138 21.29 4.64 -11.29
CA ASP A 138 20.95 6.06 -11.34
C ASP A 138 19.89 6.45 -10.28
N VAL A 139 19.41 5.52 -9.46
CA VAL A 139 18.39 5.79 -8.43
C VAL A 139 18.78 6.93 -7.51
N LYS A 140 20.04 7.00 -7.09
CA LYS A 140 20.53 8.06 -6.19
C LYS A 140 20.45 9.43 -6.87
N GLU A 141 21.04 9.55 -8.06
CA GLU A 141 21.05 10.78 -8.84
C GLU A 141 19.62 11.24 -9.19
N PHE A 142 18.78 10.29 -9.59
CA PHE A 142 17.37 10.57 -9.86
C PHE A 142 16.67 11.20 -8.65
N ARG A 143 16.84 10.61 -7.45
CA ARG A 143 16.21 11.12 -6.24
C ARG A 143 16.73 12.51 -5.85
N GLU A 144 18.02 12.75 -5.98
CA GLU A 144 18.67 14.03 -5.65
C GLU A 144 18.19 15.16 -6.59
N ASN A 145 17.90 14.83 -7.84
CA ASN A 145 17.46 15.80 -8.86
C ASN A 145 15.92 15.90 -8.97
N PHE A 146 15.15 15.00 -8.34
CA PHE A 146 13.71 15.02 -8.43
C PHE A 146 13.11 16.13 -7.54
N CYS A 147 12.16 16.90 -8.11
CA CYS A 147 11.45 17.91 -7.35
C CYS A 147 10.38 17.27 -6.45
N GLY A 148 10.76 16.90 -5.24
CA GLY A 148 9.90 16.25 -4.26
C GLY A 148 10.58 15.10 -3.53
N GLU A 149 9.89 14.52 -2.55
CA GLU A 149 10.41 13.38 -1.80
C GLU A 149 10.15 12.08 -2.59
N VAL A 150 11.18 11.24 -2.71
CA VAL A 150 11.11 9.89 -3.29
C VAL A 150 11.80 8.95 -2.33
N ASP A 151 11.05 8.37 -1.41
CA ASP A 151 11.58 7.47 -0.37
C ASP A 151 10.91 6.09 -0.38
N THR A 152 10.01 5.85 -1.34
CA THR A 152 9.23 4.63 -1.47
C THR A 152 9.51 3.93 -2.79
N ALA A 153 9.74 2.61 -2.74
CA ALA A 153 9.98 1.79 -3.92
C ALA A 153 9.06 0.55 -3.96
N ILE A 154 8.63 0.18 -5.17
CA ILE A 154 8.06 -1.13 -5.47
C ILE A 154 9.18 -2.01 -6.01
N LEU A 155 9.50 -3.09 -5.30
CA LEU A 155 10.54 -4.04 -5.68
C LEU A 155 9.91 -5.22 -6.43
N ALA A 156 10.13 -5.28 -7.75
CA ALA A 156 9.55 -6.26 -8.68
C ALA A 156 10.62 -7.02 -9.46
N VAL A 157 11.70 -7.39 -8.79
CA VAL A 157 12.82 -8.15 -9.36
C VAL A 157 12.65 -9.66 -9.16
N VAL A 158 13.52 -10.46 -9.76
CA VAL A 158 13.56 -11.91 -9.49
C VAL A 158 14.08 -12.18 -8.08
N LYS A 159 13.65 -13.29 -7.49
CA LYS A 159 13.91 -13.67 -6.09
C LYS A 159 15.41 -13.57 -5.73
N GLU A 160 16.28 -14.06 -6.61
CA GLU A 160 17.73 -14.13 -6.41
C GLU A 160 18.40 -12.75 -6.33
N GLN A 161 17.72 -11.72 -6.79
CA GLN A 161 18.21 -10.34 -6.78
C GLN A 161 17.56 -9.47 -5.69
N ALA A 162 16.54 -10.01 -5.00
CA ALA A 162 15.67 -9.22 -4.14
C ALA A 162 16.45 -8.55 -3.00
N GLN A 163 17.24 -9.30 -2.25
CA GLN A 163 18.00 -8.78 -1.11
C GLN A 163 19.01 -7.71 -1.56
N PHE A 164 19.82 -8.03 -2.57
CA PHE A 164 20.82 -7.10 -3.08
C PHE A 164 20.18 -5.79 -3.58
N ALA A 165 19.11 -5.88 -4.36
CA ALA A 165 18.43 -4.69 -4.87
C ALA A 165 17.83 -3.85 -3.74
N ALA A 166 17.23 -4.49 -2.73
CA ALA A 166 16.70 -3.79 -1.57
C ALA A 166 17.77 -3.05 -0.78
N GLU A 167 18.94 -3.68 -0.54
CA GLU A 167 20.08 -3.04 0.13
C GLU A 167 20.60 -1.82 -0.66
N GLN A 168 20.68 -1.92 -1.99
CA GLN A 168 21.08 -0.78 -2.82
C GLN A 168 20.05 0.36 -2.73
N LEU A 169 18.76 0.05 -2.74
CA LEU A 169 17.70 1.04 -2.56
C LEU A 169 17.84 1.77 -1.22
N VAL A 170 18.05 1.03 -0.13
CA VAL A 170 18.26 1.60 1.21
C VAL A 170 19.48 2.51 1.25
N LYS A 171 20.63 2.07 0.69
CA LYS A 171 21.84 2.89 0.56
C LYS A 171 21.58 4.18 -0.21
N ASN A 172 20.69 4.14 -1.19
CA ASN A 172 20.30 5.30 -1.97
C ASN A 172 19.14 6.10 -1.34
N GLY A 173 18.81 5.82 -0.06
CA GLY A 173 17.89 6.61 0.76
C GLY A 173 16.42 6.25 0.63
N ILE A 174 16.07 5.11 0.04
CA ILE A 174 14.69 4.55 0.12
C ILE A 174 14.45 4.06 1.54
N LYS A 175 13.28 4.39 2.08
CA LYS A 175 12.88 4.08 3.47
C LYS A 175 11.70 3.12 3.55
N ALA A 176 10.94 2.97 2.44
CA ALA A 176 9.78 2.12 2.37
C ALA A 176 9.81 1.26 1.10
N ILE A 177 9.59 -0.05 1.25
CA ILE A 177 9.64 -1.01 0.14
C ILE A 177 8.37 -1.85 0.13
N LEU A 178 7.62 -1.77 -0.97
CA LEU A 178 6.60 -2.75 -1.31
C LEU A 178 7.28 -3.91 -2.04
N ASN A 179 7.49 -5.02 -1.32
CA ASN A 179 8.17 -6.20 -1.85
C ASN A 179 7.18 -7.11 -2.58
N MET A 180 7.30 -7.19 -3.90
CA MET A 180 6.50 -8.06 -4.77
C MET A 180 7.19 -9.40 -5.04
N THR A 181 8.37 -9.62 -4.44
CA THR A 181 9.12 -10.87 -4.60
C THR A 181 8.69 -11.89 -3.55
N THR A 182 8.97 -13.17 -3.80
CA THR A 182 8.74 -14.25 -2.81
C THR A 182 9.88 -14.37 -1.79
N TYR A 183 10.82 -13.43 -1.78
CA TYR A 183 11.96 -13.42 -0.86
C TYR A 183 11.67 -12.54 0.35
N LYS A 184 11.91 -13.08 1.55
CA LYS A 184 11.80 -12.30 2.78
C LYS A 184 13.05 -11.44 2.94
N LEU A 185 12.89 -10.13 2.78
CA LEU A 185 13.98 -9.17 2.91
C LEU A 185 14.45 -9.04 4.35
N GLU A 186 15.76 -8.98 4.54
CA GLU A 186 16.42 -8.73 5.82
C GLU A 186 17.07 -7.34 5.79
N LEU A 187 16.37 -6.34 6.34
CA LEU A 187 16.78 -4.93 6.35
C LEU A 187 16.74 -4.37 7.77
N GLY A 188 17.35 -3.20 7.96
CA GLY A 188 17.34 -2.50 9.23
C GLY A 188 15.91 -2.16 9.71
N SER A 189 15.73 -2.06 11.01
CA SER A 189 14.40 -1.80 11.65
C SER A 189 13.82 -0.41 11.34
N ASP A 190 14.63 0.48 10.80
CA ASP A 190 14.27 1.81 10.31
C ASP A 190 13.65 1.79 8.90
N ILE A 191 13.73 0.65 8.20
CA ILE A 191 13.15 0.46 6.88
C ILE A 191 11.79 -0.22 7.01
N THR A 192 10.77 0.38 6.40
CA THR A 192 9.45 -0.22 6.34
C THR A 192 9.35 -1.16 5.13
N VAL A 193 9.05 -2.43 5.36
CA VAL A 193 8.82 -3.41 4.30
C VAL A 193 7.42 -3.98 4.41
N VAL A 194 6.68 -3.94 3.32
CA VAL A 194 5.39 -4.64 3.17
C VAL A 194 5.55 -5.68 2.06
N ASN A 195 5.18 -6.93 2.36
CA ASN A 195 5.30 -8.04 1.41
C ASN A 195 3.95 -8.34 0.77
N ILE A 196 3.95 -8.55 -0.55
CA ILE A 196 2.80 -9.08 -1.29
C ILE A 196 3.14 -10.49 -1.76
N ASP A 197 2.55 -11.49 -1.10
CA ASP A 197 2.70 -12.90 -1.45
C ASP A 197 1.35 -13.47 -1.90
N ILE A 198 1.20 -13.61 -3.22
CA ILE A 198 -0.01 -14.17 -3.83
C ILE A 198 -0.17 -15.64 -3.45
N SER A 199 0.95 -16.40 -3.32
CA SER A 199 0.90 -17.81 -2.95
C SER A 199 0.35 -18.01 -1.55
N ALA A 200 0.79 -17.18 -0.59
CA ALA A 200 0.27 -17.20 0.77
C ALA A 200 -1.24 -16.89 0.80
N LYS A 201 -1.70 -15.92 -0.01
CA LYS A 201 -3.12 -15.60 -0.11
C LYS A 201 -3.95 -16.71 -0.75
N LEU A 202 -3.42 -17.43 -1.72
CA LEU A 202 -4.08 -18.60 -2.30
C LEU A 202 -4.15 -19.77 -1.30
N GLN A 203 -3.12 -19.96 -0.48
CA GLN A 203 -3.12 -20.96 0.59
C GLN A 203 -4.17 -20.64 1.67
N GLU A 204 -4.24 -19.39 2.10
CA GLU A 204 -5.26 -18.88 3.02
C GLU A 204 -6.67 -19.09 2.44
N LEU A 205 -6.89 -18.70 1.17
CA LEU A 205 -8.15 -18.92 0.47
C LEU A 205 -8.54 -20.40 0.44
N ASN A 206 -7.59 -21.29 0.14
CA ASN A 206 -7.84 -22.72 0.09
C ASN A 206 -8.18 -23.29 1.47
N PHE A 207 -7.52 -22.84 2.53
CA PHE A 207 -7.86 -23.21 3.91
C PHE A 207 -9.32 -22.89 4.21
N TRP A 208 -9.75 -21.66 3.97
CA TRP A 208 -11.13 -21.25 4.24
C TRP A 208 -12.14 -21.98 3.37
N ARG A 209 -11.82 -22.27 2.09
CA ARG A 209 -12.66 -23.05 1.21
C ARG A 209 -12.92 -24.47 1.73
N LEU A 210 -11.89 -25.11 2.28
CA LEU A 210 -11.99 -26.49 2.80
C LEU A 210 -12.66 -26.55 4.18
N ASN A 211 -12.64 -25.46 4.93
CA ASN A 211 -13.16 -25.40 6.31
C ASN A 211 -14.42 -24.50 6.43
N LYS A 212 -15.10 -24.23 5.31
CA LYS A 212 -16.46 -23.68 5.38
C LYS A 212 -17.36 -24.74 5.96
N GLU A 213 -17.89 -24.48 7.17
CA GLU A 213 -19.02 -25.25 7.68
C GLU A 213 -20.19 -25.06 6.71
N GLU A 214 -20.81 -26.16 6.28
CA GLU A 214 -22.08 -26.14 5.59
C GLU A 214 -23.11 -25.53 6.56
N LYS A 215 -23.56 -24.32 6.29
CA LYS A 215 -24.63 -23.65 7.03
C LYS A 215 -25.98 -24.09 6.47
#